data_2122ab083817a20adb4a57036f7862f4
#
_entry.id   2122ab083817a20adb4a57036f7862f4
#
_cell.length_a   1.000
_cell.length_b   1.000
_cell.length_c   1.000
_cell.angle_alpha   90.00
_cell.angle_beta   90.00
_cell.angle_gamma   90.00
#
_symmetry.space_group_name_H-M   'P 1'
#
loop_
_entity.id
_entity.type
_entity.pdbx_description
1 polymer ?
#
loop_
_entity_poly.entity_id
_entity_poly.type
_entity_poly.pdbx_seq_one_letter_code
_entity_poly.pdbx_strand_id
1 'polypeptide(L)'
;MNYILSIVKKMCCKKTLLFVFISLICNSILGQRYIFVSKTELKLSVIQNSDTIFQCPIAVGKNYGNKMRVGDRKTPEGNFTICSIENSTQWKHDFKDGLGIRKGAYGPFFFRLKVPKFNSIGIHGTCKPESIGTRDSEGCIRLHNDDLQRLRDLIYLGMSVVINKDEYVRAK
;
A
#
# COMPACT_ATOMS: atom_id res chain seq x y z
N MET A 1 14.77 -26.62 52.27
CA MET A 1 13.90 -26.74 51.09
C MET A 1 13.49 -25.41 50.48
N ASN A 2 13.35 -24.33 51.26
CA ASN A 2 12.90 -22.98 50.78
C ASN A 2 13.98 -22.18 50.04
N TYR A 3 15.28 -22.45 50.21
CA TYR A 3 16.39 -21.70 49.57
C TYR A 3 16.55 -22.06 48.08
N ILE A 4 16.37 -23.34 47.72
CA ILE A 4 16.48 -23.80 46.33
C ILE A 4 15.31 -23.28 45.47
N LEU A 5 14.10 -23.22 46.06
CA LEU A 5 12.93 -22.66 45.35
C LEU A 5 13.07 -21.16 45.00
N SER A 6 13.75 -20.41 45.89
CA SER A 6 14.05 -18.98 45.68
C SER A 6 15.04 -18.75 44.51
N ILE A 7 16.05 -19.61 44.41
CA ILE A 7 17.08 -19.55 43.35
C ILE A 7 16.48 -19.91 42.00
N VAL A 8 15.65 -20.97 41.94
CA VAL A 8 14.98 -21.39 40.72
C VAL A 8 13.97 -20.33 40.21
N LYS A 9 13.20 -19.68 41.11
CA LYS A 9 12.33 -18.56 40.78
C LYS A 9 13.09 -17.34 40.24
N LYS A 10 14.27 -17.00 40.82
CA LYS A 10 15.12 -15.89 40.33
C LYS A 10 15.74 -16.21 38.97
N MET A 11 16.14 -17.47 38.72
CA MET A 11 16.71 -17.88 37.43
C MET A 11 15.66 -17.94 36.34
N CYS A 12 14.42 -18.37 36.65
CA CYS A 12 13.32 -18.40 35.69
C CYS A 12 12.90 -16.95 35.27
N CYS A 13 12.84 -16.04 36.22
CA CYS A 13 12.52 -14.64 35.97
C CYS A 13 13.58 -13.93 35.10
N LYS A 14 14.91 -14.21 35.31
CA LYS A 14 15.98 -13.65 34.49
C LYS A 14 15.98 -14.20 33.07
N LYS A 15 15.70 -15.49 32.87
CA LYS A 15 15.58 -16.09 31.53
C LYS A 15 14.36 -15.55 30.76
N THR A 16 13.21 -15.40 31.42
CA THR A 16 12.01 -14.81 30.83
C THR A 16 12.24 -13.34 30.45
N LEU A 17 12.92 -12.57 31.30
CA LEU A 17 13.25 -11.18 31.01
C LEU A 17 14.21 -11.04 29.84
N LEU A 18 15.20 -11.94 29.73
CA LEU A 18 16.16 -11.99 28.63
C LEU A 18 15.46 -12.35 27.29
N PHE A 19 14.53 -13.31 27.30
CA PHE A 19 13.73 -13.66 26.11
C PHE A 19 12.83 -12.51 25.65
N VAL A 20 12.20 -11.79 26.58
CA VAL A 20 11.38 -10.62 26.26
C VAL A 20 12.26 -9.48 25.69
N PHE A 21 13.46 -9.27 26.24
CA PHE A 21 14.39 -8.26 25.77
C PHE A 21 14.94 -8.60 24.37
N ILE A 22 15.26 -9.86 24.09
CA ILE A 22 15.72 -10.33 22.78
C ILE A 22 14.56 -10.23 21.75
N SER A 23 13.32 -10.52 22.14
CA SER A 23 12.14 -10.37 21.30
C SER A 23 11.85 -8.90 20.96
N LEU A 24 12.04 -7.98 21.91
CA LEU A 24 11.90 -6.54 21.70
C LEU A 24 12.99 -5.98 20.76
N ILE A 25 14.23 -6.45 20.89
CA ILE A 25 15.32 -6.02 20.01
C ILE A 25 15.15 -6.61 18.61
N CYS A 26 14.67 -7.84 18.48
CA CYS A 26 14.42 -8.46 17.17
C CYS A 26 13.33 -7.74 16.36
N ASN A 27 12.30 -7.20 17.01
CA ASN A 27 11.30 -6.38 16.36
C ASN A 27 11.81 -4.99 15.92
N SER A 28 12.91 -4.50 16.52
CA SER A 28 13.51 -3.20 16.15
C SER A 28 14.47 -3.33 14.95
N ILE A 29 14.89 -4.55 14.59
CA ILE A 29 15.82 -4.81 13.48
C ILE A 29 15.08 -5.06 12.15
N LEU A 30 13.81 -5.45 12.20
CA LEU A 30 12.94 -5.50 11.02
C LEU A 30 12.48 -4.09 10.70
N GLY A 31 13.30 -3.36 9.95
CA GLY A 31 13.03 -2.00 9.55
C GLY A 31 11.62 -1.84 8.98
N GLN A 32 10.96 -0.79 9.41
CA GLN A 32 9.59 -0.50 9.03
C GLN A 32 9.52 -0.28 7.51
N ARG A 33 8.84 -1.19 6.81
CA ARG A 33 8.58 -1.07 5.38
C ARG A 33 7.23 -0.41 5.16
N TYR A 34 7.17 0.54 4.23
CA TYR A 34 5.92 1.20 3.85
C TYR A 34 5.91 1.56 2.36
N ILE A 35 4.72 1.79 1.82
CA ILE A 35 4.53 2.32 0.48
C ILE A 35 4.42 3.84 0.56
N PHE A 36 5.14 4.54 -0.29
CA PHE A 36 4.99 5.97 -0.53
C PHE A 36 4.47 6.21 -1.95
N VAL A 37 3.40 6.98 -2.07
CA VAL A 37 2.77 7.35 -3.35
C VAL A 37 2.88 8.85 -3.55
N SER A 38 3.65 9.25 -4.55
CA SER A 38 3.72 10.64 -5.03
C SER A 38 2.72 10.83 -6.16
N LYS A 39 1.63 11.55 -5.87
CA LYS A 39 0.62 11.89 -6.88
C LYS A 39 1.15 12.93 -7.88
N THR A 40 2.07 13.78 -7.45
CA THR A 40 2.70 14.82 -8.28
C THR A 40 3.68 14.21 -9.27
N GLU A 41 4.53 13.28 -8.80
CA GLU A 41 5.52 12.62 -9.64
C GLU A 41 4.97 11.40 -10.40
N LEU A 42 3.73 10.97 -10.08
CA LEU A 42 3.11 9.77 -10.62
C LEU A 42 3.98 8.52 -10.38
N LYS A 43 4.48 8.38 -9.15
CA LYS A 43 5.36 7.28 -8.73
C LYS A 43 4.88 6.62 -7.45
N LEU A 44 5.07 5.31 -7.37
CA LEU A 44 4.96 4.51 -6.16
C LEU A 44 6.33 3.98 -5.79
N SER A 45 6.70 4.13 -4.52
CA SER A 45 7.95 3.61 -3.96
C SER A 45 7.66 2.72 -2.75
N VAL A 46 8.42 1.64 -2.59
CA VAL A 46 8.49 0.87 -1.34
C VAL A 46 9.75 1.30 -0.62
N ILE A 47 9.58 1.82 0.58
CA ILE A 47 10.67 2.31 1.43
C ILE A 47 10.91 1.32 2.56
N GLN A 48 12.17 0.98 2.82
CA GLN A 48 12.59 0.17 3.96
C GLN A 48 13.87 0.77 4.55
N ASN A 49 13.88 1.07 5.85
CA ASN A 49 15.04 1.69 6.53
C ASN A 49 15.55 2.97 5.85
N SER A 50 14.65 3.80 5.35
CA SER A 50 14.92 5.02 4.56
C SER A 50 15.45 4.77 3.13
N ASP A 51 15.69 3.53 2.74
CA ASP A 51 16.09 3.18 1.38
C ASP A 51 14.88 2.87 0.50
N THR A 52 14.92 3.31 -0.75
CA THR A 52 13.95 2.91 -1.76
C THR A 52 14.33 1.55 -2.34
N ILE A 53 13.60 0.49 -1.96
CA ILE A 53 13.87 -0.88 -2.41
C ILE A 53 13.08 -1.26 -3.67
N PHE A 54 12.06 -0.49 -4.02
CA PHE A 54 11.27 -0.66 -5.23
C PHE A 54 10.67 0.69 -5.65
N GLN A 55 10.59 0.94 -6.94
CA GLN A 55 9.91 2.11 -7.49
C GLN A 55 9.32 1.78 -8.86
N CYS A 56 8.14 2.33 -9.15
CA CYS A 56 7.49 2.21 -10.46
C CYS A 56 6.62 3.43 -10.78
N PRO A 57 6.35 3.70 -12.09
CA PRO A 57 5.37 4.68 -12.49
C PRO A 57 3.95 4.19 -12.18
N ILE A 58 3.03 5.13 -11.95
CA ILE A 58 1.63 4.84 -11.63
C ILE A 58 0.68 5.75 -12.39
N ALA A 59 -0.60 5.34 -12.46
CA ALA A 59 -1.69 6.26 -12.74
C ALA A 59 -2.50 6.51 -11.47
N VAL A 60 -2.96 7.74 -11.30
CA VAL A 60 -3.79 8.19 -10.17
C VAL A 60 -5.09 8.82 -10.65
N GLY A 61 -5.94 9.23 -9.72
CA GLY A 61 -7.21 9.89 -10.02
C GLY A 61 -7.08 11.05 -11.00
N LYS A 62 -8.04 11.11 -11.95
CA LYS A 62 -8.08 12.12 -13.03
C LYS A 62 -8.06 13.55 -12.48
N ASN A 63 -8.73 13.76 -11.35
CA ASN A 63 -8.86 15.08 -10.74
C ASN A 63 -7.86 15.29 -9.61
N TYR A 64 -7.35 16.50 -9.48
CA TYR A 64 -6.43 16.91 -8.42
C TYR A 64 -7.11 17.04 -7.06
N GLY A 65 -6.31 16.98 -6.01
CA GLY A 65 -6.72 17.15 -4.61
C GLY A 65 -7.17 15.86 -3.94
N ASN A 66 -7.62 16.00 -2.68
CA ASN A 66 -8.03 14.87 -1.86
C ASN A 66 -9.42 14.35 -2.25
N LYS A 67 -9.63 13.04 -2.07
CA LYS A 67 -10.93 12.39 -2.26
C LYS A 67 -11.94 12.85 -1.21
N MET A 68 -13.09 13.37 -1.68
CA MET A 68 -14.15 13.91 -0.82
C MET A 68 -15.49 13.19 -0.98
N ARG A 69 -15.75 12.58 -2.15
CA ARG A 69 -17.00 11.88 -2.47
C ARG A 69 -16.80 10.77 -3.49
N VAL A 70 -17.75 9.84 -3.56
CA VAL A 70 -17.79 8.82 -4.61
C VAL A 70 -17.94 9.51 -5.97
N GLY A 71 -17.25 9.02 -7.00
CA GLY A 71 -17.33 9.58 -8.36
C GLY A 71 -16.52 10.86 -8.59
N ASP A 72 -15.81 11.40 -7.60
CA ASP A 72 -15.01 12.62 -7.76
C ASP A 72 -13.71 12.43 -8.55
N ARG A 73 -13.38 11.19 -8.89
CA ARG A 73 -12.17 10.78 -9.63
C ARG A 73 -10.86 11.29 -9.01
N LYS A 74 -10.82 11.39 -7.68
CA LYS A 74 -9.64 11.80 -6.92
C LYS A 74 -9.06 10.62 -6.16
N THR A 75 -7.73 10.52 -6.12
CA THR A 75 -7.02 9.60 -5.22
C THR A 75 -6.95 10.23 -3.83
N PRO A 76 -7.29 9.49 -2.76
CA PRO A 76 -7.22 10.02 -1.39
C PRO A 76 -5.79 10.40 -1.01
N GLU A 77 -5.66 11.33 -0.07
CA GLU A 77 -4.41 11.81 0.52
C GLU A 77 -4.36 11.46 2.00
N GLY A 78 -3.19 11.08 2.50
CA GLY A 78 -2.98 10.74 3.91
C GLY A 78 -2.35 9.37 4.12
N ASN A 79 -2.52 8.83 5.32
CA ASN A 79 -1.94 7.57 5.76
C ASN A 79 -3.02 6.49 5.82
N PHE A 80 -2.79 5.40 5.12
CA PHE A 80 -3.69 4.26 5.00
C PHE A 80 -2.95 2.96 5.30
N THR A 81 -3.67 1.84 5.29
CA THR A 81 -3.07 0.50 5.39
C THR A 81 -3.69 -0.41 4.34
N ILE A 82 -2.94 -1.43 3.93
CA ILE A 82 -3.47 -2.52 3.10
C ILE A 82 -4.36 -3.39 3.98
N CYS A 83 -5.66 -3.46 3.69
CA CYS A 83 -6.60 -4.25 4.47
C CYS A 83 -7.01 -5.58 3.82
N SER A 84 -6.82 -5.74 2.51
CA SER A 84 -6.93 -7.03 1.82
C SER A 84 -6.05 -7.10 0.59
N ILE A 85 -5.69 -8.33 0.20
CA ILE A 85 -4.95 -8.65 -1.02
C ILE A 85 -5.80 -9.66 -1.78
N GLU A 86 -6.38 -9.24 -2.89
CA GLU A 86 -7.41 -9.96 -3.61
C GLU A 86 -6.93 -10.37 -5.01
N ASN A 87 -7.30 -11.56 -5.48
CA ASN A 87 -7.12 -11.95 -6.87
C ASN A 87 -8.21 -11.25 -7.70
N SER A 88 -7.81 -10.39 -8.62
CA SER A 88 -8.71 -9.59 -9.46
C SER A 88 -8.73 -10.00 -10.94
N THR A 89 -8.12 -11.13 -11.30
CA THR A 89 -8.01 -11.59 -12.69
C THR A 89 -9.35 -11.70 -13.41
N GLN A 90 -10.41 -12.07 -12.69
CA GLN A 90 -11.76 -12.22 -13.26
C GLN A 90 -12.63 -10.97 -13.10
N TRP A 91 -12.10 -9.92 -12.48
CA TRP A 91 -12.88 -8.71 -12.26
C TRP A 91 -13.05 -7.93 -13.56
N LYS A 92 -14.24 -7.34 -13.71
CA LYS A 92 -14.65 -6.59 -14.88
C LYS A 92 -15.00 -5.17 -14.47
N HIS A 93 -14.80 -4.22 -15.37
CA HIS A 93 -15.16 -2.82 -15.17
C HIS A 93 -15.65 -2.17 -16.46
N ASP A 94 -16.63 -1.31 -16.34
CA ASP A 94 -17.10 -0.41 -17.41
C ASP A 94 -16.59 1.00 -17.09
N PHE A 95 -15.60 1.45 -17.83
CA PHE A 95 -15.00 2.77 -17.67
C PHE A 95 -15.91 3.91 -18.18
N LYS A 96 -17.10 3.59 -18.68
CA LYS A 96 -18.04 4.56 -19.27
C LYS A 96 -17.44 5.37 -20.43
N ASP A 97 -16.53 4.76 -21.17
CA ASP A 97 -15.82 5.34 -22.32
C ASP A 97 -16.42 4.90 -23.67
N GLY A 98 -17.61 4.29 -23.67
CA GLY A 98 -18.31 3.80 -24.84
C GLY A 98 -17.84 2.44 -25.37
N LEU A 99 -16.80 1.85 -24.78
CA LEU A 99 -16.21 0.56 -25.19
C LEU A 99 -16.75 -0.63 -24.38
N GLY A 100 -17.68 -0.39 -23.45
CA GLY A 100 -18.35 -1.40 -22.66
C GLY A 100 -17.47 -2.04 -21.56
N ILE A 101 -17.95 -3.18 -21.05
CA ILE A 101 -17.31 -3.89 -19.92
C ILE A 101 -16.02 -4.57 -20.37
N ARG A 102 -14.91 -4.29 -19.69
CA ARG A 102 -13.60 -4.90 -19.93
C ARG A 102 -13.25 -5.91 -18.83
N LYS A 103 -12.80 -7.10 -19.26
CA LYS A 103 -12.16 -8.09 -18.39
C LYS A 103 -10.73 -7.67 -18.06
N GLY A 104 -10.22 -8.08 -16.89
CA GLY A 104 -8.86 -7.78 -16.46
C GLY A 104 -8.60 -6.29 -16.18
N ALA A 105 -9.65 -5.51 -15.98
CA ALA A 105 -9.59 -4.08 -15.74
C ALA A 105 -8.69 -3.69 -14.55
N TYR A 106 -8.52 -4.61 -13.60
CA TYR A 106 -7.76 -4.43 -12.36
C TYR A 106 -6.44 -5.21 -12.34
N GLY A 107 -6.08 -5.89 -13.45
CA GLY A 107 -4.91 -6.77 -13.49
C GLY A 107 -5.04 -8.01 -12.60
N PRO A 108 -3.89 -8.64 -12.20
CA PRO A 108 -3.90 -9.90 -11.46
C PRO A 108 -4.28 -9.75 -9.99
N PHE A 109 -4.00 -8.58 -9.37
CA PHE A 109 -4.24 -8.34 -7.94
C PHE A 109 -4.87 -6.99 -7.69
N PHE A 110 -5.64 -6.92 -6.58
CA PHE A 110 -6.16 -5.69 -6.01
C PHE A 110 -5.76 -5.61 -4.53
N PHE A 111 -4.93 -4.65 -4.17
CA PHE A 111 -4.51 -4.37 -2.81
C PHE A 111 -5.40 -3.26 -2.25
N ARG A 112 -6.41 -3.66 -1.48
CA ARG A 112 -7.41 -2.73 -0.95
C ARG A 112 -6.82 -1.89 0.16
N LEU A 113 -7.09 -0.61 0.14
CA LEU A 113 -6.68 0.34 1.17
C LEU A 113 -7.84 0.60 2.13
N LYS A 114 -7.52 0.65 3.43
CA LYS A 114 -8.46 1.08 4.46
C LYS A 114 -8.59 2.60 4.44
N VAL A 115 -9.45 3.10 3.56
CA VAL A 115 -9.73 4.53 3.41
C VAL A 115 -11.05 4.84 4.11
N PRO A 116 -11.10 5.76 5.11
CA PRO A 116 -12.37 6.14 5.76
C PRO A 116 -13.43 6.57 4.75
N LYS A 117 -14.64 6.04 4.88
CA LYS A 117 -15.80 6.32 4.00
C LYS A 117 -15.70 5.79 2.56
N PHE A 118 -14.57 5.19 2.13
CA PHE A 118 -14.37 4.73 0.74
C PHE A 118 -13.79 3.32 0.69
N ASN A 119 -14.64 2.31 0.45
CA ASN A 119 -14.24 0.89 0.48
C ASN A 119 -13.69 0.37 -0.87
N SER A 120 -13.75 1.19 -1.94
CA SER A 120 -13.37 0.78 -3.29
C SER A 120 -12.02 1.29 -3.76
N ILE A 121 -11.22 1.87 -2.86
CA ILE A 121 -9.90 2.39 -3.20
C ILE A 121 -8.83 1.32 -2.97
N GLY A 122 -7.94 1.19 -3.94
CA GLY A 122 -6.83 0.23 -3.87
C GLY A 122 -5.71 0.54 -4.85
N ILE A 123 -4.68 -0.31 -4.76
CA ILE A 123 -3.55 -0.39 -5.68
C ILE A 123 -3.77 -1.64 -6.53
N HIS A 124 -3.76 -1.53 -7.86
CA HIS A 124 -4.07 -2.64 -8.74
C HIS A 124 -3.39 -2.50 -10.11
N GLY A 125 -3.45 -3.54 -10.92
CA GLY A 125 -2.98 -3.53 -12.30
C GLY A 125 -3.94 -2.83 -13.26
N THR A 126 -3.76 -3.07 -14.55
CA THR A 126 -4.59 -2.40 -15.57
C THR A 126 -4.71 -3.23 -16.84
N CYS A 127 -5.81 -3.03 -17.56
CA CYS A 127 -5.96 -3.42 -18.97
C CYS A 127 -5.64 -2.26 -19.93
N LYS A 128 -5.21 -1.09 -19.39
CA LYS A 128 -4.81 0.10 -20.15
C LYS A 128 -3.39 0.51 -19.74
N PRO A 129 -2.35 -0.25 -20.15
CA PRO A 129 -0.97 0.03 -19.75
C PRO A 129 -0.48 1.41 -20.21
N GLU A 130 -1.00 1.93 -21.32
CA GLU A 130 -0.71 3.26 -21.86
C GLU A 130 -1.13 4.41 -20.93
N SER A 131 -2.01 4.13 -19.96
CA SER A 131 -2.46 5.15 -18.98
C SER A 131 -1.49 5.32 -17.79
N ILE A 132 -0.50 4.44 -17.65
CA ILE A 132 0.49 4.56 -16.58
C ILE A 132 1.38 5.78 -16.84
N GLY A 133 1.69 6.53 -15.78
CA GLY A 133 2.36 7.82 -15.88
C GLY A 133 1.41 8.99 -16.13
N THR A 134 0.10 8.78 -16.03
CA THR A 134 -0.92 9.83 -16.24
C THR A 134 -1.95 9.90 -15.11
N ARG A 135 -2.80 10.93 -15.16
CA ARG A 135 -4.00 11.04 -14.34
C ARG A 135 -5.21 10.56 -15.13
N ASP A 136 -5.53 9.26 -14.98
CA ASP A 136 -6.62 8.64 -15.73
C ASP A 136 -7.49 7.68 -14.91
N SER A 137 -7.24 7.49 -13.60
CA SER A 137 -8.06 6.59 -12.79
C SER A 137 -9.30 7.27 -12.20
N GLU A 138 -10.22 6.45 -11.71
CA GLU A 138 -11.41 6.92 -10.97
C GLU A 138 -11.12 7.15 -9.48
N GLY A 139 -9.84 7.06 -9.07
CA GLY A 139 -9.37 7.30 -7.70
C GLY A 139 -8.45 6.22 -7.15
N CYS A 140 -8.42 5.02 -7.74
CA CYS A 140 -7.43 3.99 -7.42
C CYS A 140 -6.05 4.34 -7.98
N ILE A 141 -5.03 3.63 -7.50
CA ILE A 141 -3.65 3.71 -7.97
C ILE A 141 -3.42 2.53 -8.90
N ARG A 142 -3.09 2.80 -10.18
CA ARG A 142 -2.86 1.76 -11.18
C ARG A 142 -1.37 1.62 -11.49
N LEU A 143 -0.91 0.38 -11.65
CA LEU A 143 0.44 -0.01 -12.05
C LEU A 143 0.40 -0.82 -13.34
N HIS A 144 1.54 -0.95 -14.00
CA HIS A 144 1.75 -2.06 -14.95
C HIS A 144 1.60 -3.39 -14.21
N ASN A 145 1.05 -4.41 -14.88
CA ASN A 145 0.79 -5.72 -14.26
C ASN A 145 2.07 -6.39 -13.76
N ASP A 146 3.19 -6.23 -14.45
CA ASP A 146 4.49 -6.80 -14.05
C ASP A 146 5.04 -6.10 -12.80
N ASP A 147 4.91 -4.77 -12.71
CA ASP A 147 5.27 -4.02 -11.51
C ASP A 147 4.39 -4.39 -10.32
N LEU A 148 3.10 -4.64 -10.57
CA LEU A 148 2.18 -5.09 -9.53
C LEU A 148 2.56 -6.47 -8.98
N GLN A 149 3.00 -7.40 -9.85
CA GLN A 149 3.48 -8.72 -9.42
C GLN A 149 4.74 -8.58 -8.56
N ARG A 150 5.70 -7.76 -8.97
CA ARG A 150 6.91 -7.47 -8.18
C ARG A 150 6.57 -6.81 -6.84
N LEU A 151 5.61 -5.88 -6.83
CA LEU A 151 5.13 -5.24 -5.62
C LEU A 151 4.45 -6.25 -4.68
N ARG A 152 3.73 -7.27 -5.23
CA ARG A 152 3.05 -8.31 -4.45
C ARG A 152 3.99 -9.05 -3.50
N ASP A 153 5.23 -9.27 -3.90
CA ASP A 153 6.24 -9.99 -3.10
C ASP A 153 6.84 -9.12 -1.97
N LEU A 154 6.62 -7.82 -2.03
CA LEU A 154 7.15 -6.85 -1.07
C LEU A 154 6.14 -6.43 -0.01
N ILE A 155 4.85 -6.68 -0.21
CA ILE A 155 3.77 -6.18 0.65
C ILE A 155 3.20 -7.24 1.59
N TYR A 156 2.52 -6.77 2.63
CA TYR A 156 1.80 -7.60 3.60
C TYR A 156 0.55 -6.87 4.11
N LEU A 157 -0.38 -7.62 4.70
CA LEU A 157 -1.58 -7.06 5.33
C LEU A 157 -1.20 -6.16 6.51
N GLY A 158 -1.82 -4.98 6.58
CA GLY A 158 -1.50 -3.98 7.58
C GLY A 158 -0.33 -3.05 7.21
N MET A 159 0.37 -3.28 6.08
CA MET A 159 1.45 -2.42 5.62
C MET A 159 0.95 -0.99 5.41
N SER A 160 1.72 -0.01 5.90
CA SER A 160 1.40 1.41 5.77
C SER A 160 1.53 1.88 4.33
N VAL A 161 0.60 2.73 3.91
CA VAL A 161 0.58 3.39 2.60
C VAL A 161 0.38 4.89 2.82
N VAL A 162 1.41 5.66 2.50
CA VAL A 162 1.42 7.11 2.59
C VAL A 162 1.16 7.68 1.19
N ILE A 163 0.08 8.42 1.02
CA ILE A 163 -0.25 9.11 -0.24
C ILE A 163 -0.10 10.60 -0.01
N ASN A 164 0.87 11.23 -0.67
CA ASN A 164 1.14 12.65 -0.48
C ASN A 164 0.03 13.54 -1.05
N LYS A 165 0.00 14.79 -0.59
CA LYS A 165 -0.89 15.80 -1.15
C LYS A 165 -0.46 16.14 -2.57
N ASP A 166 -1.44 16.52 -3.42
CA ASP A 166 -1.13 17.14 -4.70
C ASP A 166 -0.46 18.49 -4.46
N GLU A 167 0.76 18.64 -4.94
CA GLU A 167 1.39 19.94 -5.05
C GLU A 167 0.91 20.59 -6.36
N TYR A 168 0.21 21.70 -6.25
CA TYR A 168 -0.12 22.53 -7.41
C TYR A 168 1.18 23.11 -7.95
N VAL A 169 1.75 22.48 -8.95
CA VAL A 169 2.76 23.14 -9.78
C VAL A 169 2.01 24.19 -10.58
N ARG A 170 2.00 25.43 -10.11
CA ARG A 170 1.59 26.56 -10.96
C ARG A 170 2.53 26.56 -12.15
N ALA A 171 2.01 26.22 -13.33
CA ALA A 171 2.76 26.46 -14.56
C ALA A 171 3.12 27.95 -14.58
N LYS A 172 4.43 28.21 -14.61
CA LYS A 172 4.98 29.57 -14.84
C LYS A 172 4.81 29.93 -16.29
#